data_f57ed2468de1d9b3b80e6306e1e6237a
#
_entry.id   f57ed2468de1d9b3b80e6306e1e6237a
#
_cell.length_a   1.000
_cell.length_b   1.000
_cell.length_c   1.000
_cell.angle_alpha   90.00
_cell.angle_beta   90.00
_cell.angle_gamma   90.00
#
_symmetry.space_group_name_H-M   'P 1'
#
loop_
_entity.id
_entity.type
_entity.pdbx_description
1 polymer ?
#
loop_
_entity_poly.entity_id
_entity_poly.type
_entity_poly.pdbx_seq_one_letter_code
_entity_poly.pdbx_strand_id
1 'polypeptide(L)'
;MRLHEFKQVELTDRAHSLLDALDTRVIVADGAMGTMLQDRKPTLEDFEGHEGCNEVLNATRPDIVLDVHNAYFETGIDCVETNTFGANWSNLSDYGIDERIEELAEAGARLARQSADEFTARDAKPRWVLGSMGPGTKLPSLGHTTYEFLKETFALQAKGLIAGGSDAFMVETSQDLLQTKAAINGCKQAIVDTGIRLPIFVEVTVETTGTMLMGSEIGAALTALEPLGIDMIGLNCATGPAEMSEHPRQLSKHAQIPVMVMPNAGLPILQGDGAVYPLTPSELATAHEQFIKEFGLSLVGGCCGTTPEHLRAVVELSGGVKSF
;
A
#
# COMPACT_ATOMS: atom_id res chain seq x y z
N MET A 1 -9.02 -24.13 5.41
CA MET A 1 -8.29 -23.84 4.16
C MET A 1 -6.85 -24.33 4.31
N ARG A 2 -6.35 -25.14 3.40
CA ARG A 2 -4.95 -25.55 3.42
C ARG A 2 -4.13 -24.38 2.89
N LEU A 3 -3.20 -23.88 3.69
CA LEU A 3 -2.37 -22.69 3.39
C LEU A 3 -1.59 -22.74 2.06
N HIS A 4 -1.58 -23.89 1.37
CA HIS A 4 -0.87 -24.08 0.11
C HIS A 4 -1.77 -24.02 -1.15
N GLU A 5 -3.10 -24.04 -1.00
CA GLU A 5 -4.02 -24.09 -2.15
C GLU A 5 -3.97 -22.83 -3.00
N PHE A 6 -3.76 -21.65 -2.40
CA PHE A 6 -3.66 -20.39 -3.14
C PHE A 6 -2.45 -20.33 -4.10
N LYS A 7 -1.35 -21.05 -3.79
CA LYS A 7 -0.17 -21.11 -4.67
C LYS A 7 -0.38 -21.97 -5.92
N GLN A 8 -1.46 -22.77 -5.97
CA GLN A 8 -1.83 -23.56 -7.14
C GLN A 8 -2.65 -22.76 -8.16
N VAL A 9 -3.17 -21.61 -7.75
CA VAL A 9 -3.86 -20.67 -8.64
C VAL A 9 -2.80 -19.89 -9.43
N GLU A 10 -2.99 -19.77 -10.74
CA GLU A 10 -2.07 -19.05 -11.61
C GLU A 10 -2.16 -17.53 -11.40
N LEU A 11 -1.02 -16.86 -11.48
CA LEU A 11 -0.94 -15.40 -11.50
C LEU A 11 -1.56 -14.84 -12.79
N THR A 12 -2.12 -13.65 -12.72
CA THR A 12 -2.50 -12.92 -13.95
C THR A 12 -1.26 -12.50 -14.73
N ASP A 13 -1.39 -12.25 -16.02
CA ASP A 13 -0.26 -11.80 -16.87
C ASP A 13 0.35 -10.49 -16.34
N ARG A 14 -0.49 -9.55 -15.85
CA ARG A 14 0.01 -8.30 -15.28
C ARG A 14 0.75 -8.51 -13.95
N ALA A 15 0.27 -9.42 -13.11
CA ALA A 15 0.95 -9.78 -11.87
C ALA A 15 2.31 -10.43 -12.14
N HIS A 16 2.40 -11.31 -13.14
CA HIS A 16 3.68 -11.84 -13.63
C HIS A 16 4.61 -10.72 -14.09
N SER A 17 4.11 -9.83 -14.95
CA SER A 17 4.89 -8.68 -15.47
C SER A 17 5.41 -7.78 -14.34
N LEU A 18 4.65 -7.59 -13.25
CA LEU A 18 5.10 -6.84 -12.07
C LEU A 18 6.26 -7.56 -11.37
N LEU A 19 6.12 -8.87 -11.11
CA LEU A 19 7.17 -9.65 -10.45
C LEU A 19 8.44 -9.70 -11.31
N ASP A 20 8.34 -9.91 -12.62
CA ASP A 20 9.48 -9.87 -13.55
C ASP A 20 10.19 -8.51 -13.54
N ALA A 21 9.42 -7.43 -13.42
CA ALA A 21 9.99 -6.09 -13.34
C ALA A 21 10.74 -5.87 -12.01
N LEU A 22 10.20 -6.34 -10.89
CA LEU A 22 10.84 -6.30 -9.56
C LEU A 22 12.17 -7.09 -9.52
N ASP A 23 12.29 -8.17 -10.30
CA ASP A 23 13.53 -8.95 -10.41
C ASP A 23 14.61 -8.25 -11.24
N THR A 24 14.24 -7.27 -12.05
CA THR A 24 15.16 -6.65 -13.03
C THR A 24 15.52 -5.20 -12.73
N ARG A 25 14.66 -4.47 -12.01
CA ARG A 25 14.86 -3.06 -11.68
C ARG A 25 14.07 -2.66 -10.44
N VAL A 26 14.41 -1.51 -9.89
CA VAL A 26 13.62 -0.89 -8.84
C VAL A 26 12.31 -0.37 -9.43
N ILE A 27 11.21 -0.64 -8.75
CA ILE A 27 9.87 -0.14 -9.04
C ILE A 27 9.59 1.08 -8.16
N VAL A 28 9.06 2.14 -8.74
CA VAL A 28 8.67 3.34 -8.02
C VAL A 28 7.15 3.39 -7.90
N ALA A 29 6.65 3.35 -6.68
CA ALA A 29 5.24 3.54 -6.34
C ALA A 29 4.91 5.01 -6.13
N ASP A 30 3.63 5.31 -5.93
CA ASP A 30 3.12 6.64 -5.64
C ASP A 30 3.37 7.08 -4.18
N GLY A 31 2.58 8.03 -3.72
CA GLY A 31 2.68 8.64 -2.39
C GLY A 31 1.31 8.90 -1.78
N ALA A 32 1.22 9.94 -0.96
CA ALA A 32 0.04 10.22 -0.15
C ALA A 32 -1.23 10.39 -0.99
N MET A 33 -2.25 9.55 -0.74
CA MET A 33 -3.58 9.68 -1.34
C MET A 33 -4.44 10.71 -0.57
N GLY A 34 -4.52 10.60 0.75
CA GLY A 34 -5.45 11.38 1.56
C GLY A 34 -5.26 12.89 1.43
N THR A 35 -4.03 13.39 1.56
CA THR A 35 -3.73 14.83 1.41
C THR A 35 -4.00 15.32 -0.01
N MET A 36 -3.71 14.53 -1.02
CA MET A 36 -4.01 14.85 -2.42
C MET A 36 -5.51 14.97 -2.69
N LEU A 37 -6.35 14.13 -2.05
CA LEU A 37 -7.80 14.25 -2.13
C LEU A 37 -8.30 15.50 -1.39
N GLN A 38 -7.77 15.79 -0.21
CA GLN A 38 -8.13 16.99 0.57
C GLN A 38 -7.82 18.29 -0.18
N ASP A 39 -6.70 18.36 -0.92
CA ASP A 39 -6.34 19.51 -1.74
C ASP A 39 -7.36 19.80 -2.86
N ARG A 40 -8.14 18.79 -3.26
CA ARG A 40 -9.25 18.92 -4.23
C ARG A 40 -10.55 19.38 -3.59
N LYS A 41 -10.55 19.56 -2.25
CA LYS A 41 -11.64 20.14 -1.45
C LYS A 41 -12.99 19.49 -1.68
N PRO A 42 -13.11 18.16 -1.53
CA PRO A 42 -14.42 17.51 -1.57
C PRO A 42 -15.32 18.07 -0.48
N THR A 43 -16.60 18.17 -0.77
CA THR A 43 -17.61 18.69 0.15
C THR A 43 -18.19 17.56 1.02
N LEU A 44 -18.88 17.89 2.10
CA LEU A 44 -19.58 16.90 2.91
C LEU A 44 -20.62 16.10 2.10
N GLU A 45 -21.22 16.70 1.08
CA GLU A 45 -22.15 16.03 0.17
C GLU A 45 -21.42 14.99 -0.69
N ASP A 46 -20.19 15.29 -1.15
CA ASP A 46 -19.34 14.34 -1.89
C ASP A 46 -19.01 13.09 -1.04
N PHE A 47 -18.93 13.23 0.27
CA PHE A 47 -18.76 12.11 1.21
C PHE A 47 -20.09 11.42 1.62
N GLU A 48 -21.22 11.78 1.02
CA GLU A 48 -22.56 11.28 1.45
C GLU A 48 -22.82 11.46 2.96
N GLY A 49 -22.23 12.49 3.57
CA GLY A 49 -22.29 12.76 5.00
C GLY A 49 -21.26 11.99 5.86
N HIS A 50 -20.46 11.13 5.26
CA HIS A 50 -19.40 10.34 5.93
C HIS A 50 -18.04 11.06 5.86
N GLU A 51 -17.94 12.24 6.43
CA GLU A 51 -16.74 13.09 6.37
C GLU A 51 -15.48 12.32 6.75
N GLY A 52 -14.48 12.37 5.88
CA GLY A 52 -13.20 11.68 6.07
C GLY A 52 -13.16 10.24 5.57
N CYS A 53 -14.26 9.67 5.10
CA CYS A 53 -14.30 8.37 4.43
C CYS A 53 -13.92 8.52 2.95
N ASN A 54 -12.63 8.55 2.67
CA ASN A 54 -12.10 8.79 1.32
C ASN A 54 -12.57 7.75 0.31
N GLU A 55 -12.89 6.55 0.74
CA GLU A 55 -13.33 5.43 -0.10
C GLU A 55 -14.67 5.72 -0.77
N VAL A 56 -15.56 6.49 -0.13
CA VAL A 56 -16.85 6.92 -0.70
C VAL A 56 -16.63 7.73 -1.98
N LEU A 57 -15.54 8.51 -2.06
CA LEU A 57 -15.20 9.31 -3.24
C LEU A 57 -14.96 8.45 -4.50
N ASN A 58 -14.65 7.17 -4.34
CA ASN A 58 -14.56 6.25 -5.48
C ASN A 58 -15.88 6.15 -6.24
N ALA A 59 -17.01 6.28 -5.55
CA ALA A 59 -18.36 6.21 -6.13
C ALA A 59 -18.91 7.60 -6.46
N THR A 60 -18.70 8.59 -5.60
CA THR A 60 -19.34 9.91 -5.69
C THR A 60 -18.53 10.92 -6.49
N ARG A 61 -17.21 10.83 -6.41
CA ARG A 61 -16.27 11.75 -7.08
C ARG A 61 -15.10 11.01 -7.75
N PRO A 62 -15.40 10.07 -8.69
CA PRO A 62 -14.37 9.33 -9.42
C PRO A 62 -13.41 10.26 -10.18
N ASP A 63 -13.87 11.46 -10.56
CA ASP A 63 -13.08 12.48 -11.24
C ASP A 63 -11.87 12.92 -10.42
N ILE A 64 -12.05 13.22 -9.12
CA ILE A 64 -10.94 13.66 -8.27
C ILE A 64 -10.00 12.52 -7.90
N VAL A 65 -10.50 11.30 -7.75
CA VAL A 65 -9.64 10.12 -7.50
C VAL A 65 -8.77 9.82 -8.71
N LEU A 66 -9.36 9.82 -9.92
CA LEU A 66 -8.62 9.68 -11.18
C LEU A 66 -7.56 10.77 -11.35
N ASP A 67 -7.90 12.03 -11.01
CA ASP A 67 -6.96 13.14 -11.11
C ASP A 67 -5.74 12.96 -10.18
N VAL A 68 -5.90 12.34 -8.99
CA VAL A 68 -4.78 11.99 -8.12
C VAL A 68 -3.89 10.92 -8.78
N HIS A 69 -4.46 9.82 -9.25
CA HIS A 69 -3.68 8.77 -9.93
C HIS A 69 -2.94 9.32 -11.15
N ASN A 70 -3.61 10.15 -11.97
CA ASN A 70 -3.00 10.78 -13.12
C ASN A 70 -1.84 11.69 -12.74
N ALA A 71 -1.98 12.50 -11.68
CA ALA A 71 -0.93 13.38 -11.20
C ALA A 71 0.33 12.61 -10.78
N TYR A 72 0.16 11.44 -10.17
CA TYR A 72 1.28 10.56 -9.85
C TYR A 72 1.89 9.92 -11.10
N PHE A 73 1.12 9.34 -12.01
CA PHE A 73 1.67 8.74 -13.23
C PHE A 73 2.37 9.75 -14.15
N GLU A 74 1.95 11.04 -14.17
CA GLU A 74 2.66 12.12 -14.90
C GLU A 74 4.10 12.35 -14.38
N THR A 75 4.44 11.86 -13.20
CA THR A 75 5.82 11.91 -12.70
C THR A 75 6.71 10.82 -13.27
N GLY A 76 6.13 9.81 -13.92
CA GLY A 76 6.85 8.68 -14.49
C GLY A 76 6.99 7.46 -13.60
N ILE A 77 6.30 7.42 -12.45
CA ILE A 77 6.24 6.25 -11.57
C ILE A 77 5.71 5.00 -12.27
N ASP A 78 5.89 3.85 -11.65
CA ASP A 78 5.56 2.55 -12.20
C ASP A 78 4.21 2.02 -11.73
N CYS A 79 3.79 2.31 -10.51
CA CYS A 79 2.54 1.82 -9.94
C CYS A 79 1.90 2.82 -9.00
N VAL A 80 0.59 2.70 -8.82
CA VAL A 80 -0.20 3.48 -7.85
C VAL A 80 -0.91 2.54 -6.89
N GLU A 81 -1.10 2.99 -5.66
CA GLU A 81 -1.99 2.37 -4.69
C GLU A 81 -3.44 2.83 -4.92
N THR A 82 -4.39 1.93 -4.70
CA THR A 82 -5.81 2.24 -4.84
C THR A 82 -6.31 3.12 -3.68
N ASN A 83 -7.33 3.94 -3.90
CA ASN A 83 -8.02 4.68 -2.84
C ASN A 83 -8.96 3.75 -2.06
N THR A 84 -8.40 2.75 -1.38
CA THR A 84 -9.13 1.69 -0.67
C THR A 84 -8.52 1.32 0.69
N PHE A 85 -7.61 2.14 1.20
CA PHE A 85 -6.96 1.94 2.49
C PHE A 85 -7.95 1.64 3.61
N GLY A 86 -9.01 2.43 3.71
CA GLY A 86 -10.07 2.28 4.68
C GLY A 86 -11.29 1.47 4.20
N ALA A 87 -11.24 0.84 3.01
CA ALA A 87 -12.33 -0.01 2.53
C ALA A 87 -12.37 -1.37 3.26
N ASN A 88 -12.26 -1.33 4.58
CA ASN A 88 -12.29 -2.48 5.47
C ASN A 88 -13.41 -2.32 6.52
N TRP A 89 -13.79 -3.45 7.12
CA TRP A 89 -14.85 -3.45 8.13
C TRP A 89 -14.59 -2.47 9.27
N SER A 90 -13.36 -2.42 9.77
CA SER A 90 -13.03 -1.59 10.94
C SER A 90 -13.35 -0.12 10.73
N ASN A 91 -13.01 0.42 9.55
CA ASN A 91 -13.25 1.83 9.23
C ASN A 91 -14.71 2.06 8.78
N LEU A 92 -15.21 1.25 7.84
CA LEU A 92 -16.54 1.46 7.27
C LEU A 92 -17.67 1.24 8.28
N SER A 93 -17.48 0.36 9.28
CA SER A 93 -18.46 0.16 10.36
C SER A 93 -18.60 1.38 11.29
N ASP A 94 -17.53 2.16 11.45
CA ASP A 94 -17.58 3.41 12.23
C ASP A 94 -18.48 4.47 11.53
N TYR A 95 -18.69 4.34 10.21
CA TYR A 95 -19.64 5.14 9.40
C TYR A 95 -20.98 4.44 9.17
N GLY A 96 -21.13 3.15 9.56
CA GLY A 96 -22.35 2.38 9.35
C GLY A 96 -22.60 1.96 7.90
N ILE A 97 -21.53 1.76 7.12
CA ILE A 97 -21.55 1.38 5.68
C ILE A 97 -20.62 0.20 5.37
N ASP A 98 -20.41 -0.67 6.33
CA ASP A 98 -19.51 -1.84 6.17
C ASP A 98 -20.03 -2.89 5.18
N GLU A 99 -21.29 -2.85 4.82
CA GLU A 99 -21.84 -3.65 3.71
C GLU A 99 -21.27 -3.23 2.33
N ARG A 100 -20.65 -2.06 2.21
CA ARG A 100 -20.07 -1.53 0.97
C ARG A 100 -18.59 -1.87 0.76
N ILE A 101 -17.99 -2.73 1.61
CA ILE A 101 -16.56 -3.08 1.54
C ILE A 101 -16.15 -3.49 0.11
N GLU A 102 -16.84 -4.49 -0.45
CA GLU A 102 -16.49 -5.04 -1.78
C GLU A 102 -16.73 -4.01 -2.89
N GLU A 103 -17.87 -3.28 -2.84
CA GLU A 103 -18.23 -2.22 -3.78
C GLU A 103 -17.15 -1.13 -3.84
N LEU A 104 -16.79 -0.56 -2.69
CA LEU A 104 -15.85 0.56 -2.61
C LEU A 104 -14.42 0.14 -2.96
N ALA A 105 -14.02 -1.10 -2.59
CA ALA A 105 -12.73 -1.66 -2.98
C ALA A 105 -12.66 -1.88 -4.50
N GLU A 106 -13.71 -2.43 -5.11
CA GLU A 106 -13.79 -2.62 -6.56
C GLU A 106 -13.76 -1.28 -7.31
N ALA A 107 -14.54 -0.30 -6.86
CA ALA A 107 -14.58 1.02 -7.50
C ALA A 107 -13.21 1.71 -7.47
N GLY A 108 -12.52 1.73 -6.30
CA GLY A 108 -11.19 2.31 -6.19
C GLY A 108 -10.15 1.62 -7.07
N ALA A 109 -10.17 0.30 -7.12
CA ALA A 109 -9.26 -0.46 -7.98
C ALA A 109 -9.53 -0.21 -9.48
N ARG A 110 -10.79 -0.07 -9.90
CA ARG A 110 -11.16 0.27 -11.29
C ARG A 110 -10.61 1.64 -11.72
N LEU A 111 -10.69 2.64 -10.85
CA LEU A 111 -10.17 3.98 -11.14
C LEU A 111 -8.66 3.96 -11.32
N ALA A 112 -7.94 3.31 -10.41
CA ALA A 112 -6.49 3.15 -10.52
C ALA A 112 -6.11 2.38 -11.80
N ARG A 113 -6.84 1.31 -12.13
CA ARG A 113 -6.63 0.52 -13.34
C ARG A 113 -6.88 1.34 -14.61
N GLN A 114 -7.96 2.13 -14.64
CA GLN A 114 -8.24 3.02 -15.76
C GLN A 114 -7.07 3.97 -16.03
N SER A 115 -6.60 4.67 -15.00
CA SER A 115 -5.44 5.57 -15.10
C SER A 115 -4.19 4.83 -15.61
N ALA A 116 -3.88 3.67 -15.00
CA ALA A 116 -2.71 2.89 -15.39
C ALA A 116 -2.76 2.41 -16.86
N ASP A 117 -3.92 2.00 -17.35
CA ASP A 117 -4.11 1.58 -18.75
C ASP A 117 -3.98 2.76 -19.71
N GLU A 118 -4.54 3.93 -19.37
CA GLU A 118 -4.42 5.16 -20.17
C GLU A 118 -2.95 5.58 -20.30
N PHE A 119 -2.17 5.56 -19.20
CA PHE A 119 -0.76 5.90 -19.24
C PHE A 119 0.09 4.85 -19.97
N THR A 120 -0.21 3.58 -19.79
CA THR A 120 0.46 2.50 -20.55
C THR A 120 0.23 2.65 -22.04
N ALA A 121 -0.99 3.03 -22.47
CA ALA A 121 -1.30 3.25 -23.87
C ALA A 121 -0.57 4.46 -24.49
N ARG A 122 -0.18 5.47 -23.69
CA ARG A 122 0.53 6.67 -24.16
C ARG A 122 1.97 6.40 -24.59
N ASP A 123 2.70 5.55 -23.83
CA ASP A 123 4.15 5.40 -23.98
C ASP A 123 4.64 3.94 -24.02
N ALA A 124 3.72 2.99 -23.97
CA ALA A 124 3.98 1.54 -23.92
C ALA A 124 4.80 1.08 -22.69
N LYS A 125 5.00 1.93 -21.67
CA LYS A 125 5.61 1.55 -20.42
C LYS A 125 4.55 0.87 -19.54
N PRO A 126 4.78 -0.37 -19.06
CA PRO A 126 3.83 -1.02 -18.14
C PRO A 126 3.58 -0.19 -16.88
N ARG A 127 2.33 -0.15 -16.44
CA ARG A 127 1.88 0.46 -15.18
C ARG A 127 1.08 -0.56 -14.41
N TRP A 128 1.29 -0.58 -13.09
CA TRP A 128 0.63 -1.55 -12.21
C TRP A 128 -0.21 -0.87 -11.14
N VAL A 129 -1.15 -1.62 -10.59
CA VAL A 129 -2.08 -1.18 -9.55
C VAL A 129 -1.89 -2.05 -8.31
N LEU A 130 -1.54 -1.43 -7.21
CA LEU A 130 -1.39 -2.06 -5.89
C LEU A 130 -2.69 -1.85 -5.11
N GLY A 131 -3.37 -2.92 -4.75
CA GLY A 131 -4.62 -2.88 -4.00
C GLY A 131 -4.36 -2.58 -2.53
N SER A 132 -4.52 -1.32 -2.12
CA SER A 132 -4.29 -0.84 -0.77
C SER A 132 -5.27 -1.44 0.24
N MET A 133 -4.74 -2.00 1.34
CA MET A 133 -5.48 -2.66 2.42
C MET A 133 -4.90 -2.21 3.77
N GLY A 134 -5.44 -1.14 4.33
CA GLY A 134 -5.04 -0.63 5.63
C GLY A 134 -5.53 -1.49 6.79
N PRO A 135 -4.95 -1.35 8.00
CA PRO A 135 -5.24 -2.21 9.14
C PRO A 135 -6.61 -1.94 9.78
N GLY A 136 -7.11 -0.70 9.68
CA GLY A 136 -8.22 -0.24 10.49
C GLY A 136 -7.84 -0.06 11.97
N THR A 137 -8.83 0.25 12.80
CA THR A 137 -8.65 0.64 14.22
C THR A 137 -8.94 -0.47 15.23
N LYS A 138 -9.48 -1.61 14.79
CA LYS A 138 -9.90 -2.71 15.66
C LYS A 138 -8.82 -3.79 15.71
N LEU A 139 -8.06 -3.84 16.80
CA LEU A 139 -6.92 -4.73 16.99
C LEU A 139 -7.33 -6.04 17.68
N PRO A 140 -7.16 -7.20 17.04
CA PRO A 140 -7.52 -8.48 17.63
C PRO A 140 -6.62 -8.84 18.82
N SER A 141 -5.35 -8.41 18.86
CA SER A 141 -4.47 -8.60 20.00
C SER A 141 -4.95 -7.88 21.27
N LEU A 142 -5.78 -6.86 21.15
CA LEU A 142 -6.43 -6.17 22.25
C LEU A 142 -7.87 -6.65 22.52
N GLY A 143 -8.33 -7.66 21.80
CA GLY A 143 -9.67 -8.22 21.97
C GLY A 143 -10.80 -7.34 21.39
N HIS A 144 -10.48 -6.36 20.53
CA HIS A 144 -11.51 -5.51 19.91
C HIS A 144 -12.41 -6.30 18.94
N THR A 145 -11.88 -7.37 18.37
CA THR A 145 -12.56 -8.25 17.42
C THR A 145 -11.85 -9.60 17.37
N THR A 146 -12.40 -10.57 16.63
CA THR A 146 -11.75 -11.87 16.47
C THR A 146 -10.94 -11.96 15.19
N TYR A 147 -9.92 -12.80 15.20
CA TYR A 147 -9.10 -13.10 14.03
C TYR A 147 -9.94 -13.62 12.84
N GLU A 148 -10.84 -14.57 13.08
CA GLU A 148 -11.66 -15.17 12.02
C GLU A 148 -12.57 -14.14 11.36
N PHE A 149 -13.18 -13.28 12.16
CA PHE A 149 -14.05 -12.23 11.63
C PHE A 149 -13.26 -11.23 10.77
N LEU A 150 -12.08 -10.77 11.23
CA LEU A 150 -11.23 -9.89 10.42
C LEU A 150 -10.78 -10.56 9.12
N LYS A 151 -10.38 -11.82 9.17
CA LYS A 151 -9.99 -12.57 7.98
C LYS A 151 -11.12 -12.61 6.94
N GLU A 152 -12.37 -12.87 7.38
CA GLU A 152 -13.54 -12.90 6.49
C GLU A 152 -13.81 -11.53 5.87
N THR A 153 -13.73 -10.46 6.65
CA THR A 153 -13.98 -9.09 6.15
C THR A 153 -12.86 -8.57 5.25
N PHE A 154 -11.60 -8.89 5.53
CA PHE A 154 -10.49 -8.63 4.61
C PHE A 154 -10.61 -9.43 3.30
N ALA A 155 -11.19 -10.62 3.34
CA ALA A 155 -11.46 -11.38 2.10
C ALA A 155 -12.48 -10.68 1.20
N LEU A 156 -13.47 -9.96 1.75
CA LEU A 156 -14.40 -9.14 0.96
C LEU A 156 -13.66 -7.98 0.27
N GLN A 157 -12.83 -7.26 1.00
CA GLN A 157 -12.01 -6.19 0.42
C GLN A 157 -11.11 -6.73 -0.70
N ALA A 158 -10.42 -7.84 -0.46
CA ALA A 158 -9.54 -8.46 -1.45
C ALA A 158 -10.30 -8.92 -2.70
N LYS A 159 -11.54 -9.42 -2.59
CA LYS A 159 -12.39 -9.75 -3.74
C LYS A 159 -12.74 -8.53 -4.58
N GLY A 160 -13.10 -7.41 -3.94
CA GLY A 160 -13.33 -6.14 -4.63
C GLY A 160 -12.08 -5.68 -5.38
N LEU A 161 -10.90 -5.73 -4.76
CA LEU A 161 -9.63 -5.37 -5.38
C LEU A 161 -9.30 -6.24 -6.60
N ILE A 162 -9.54 -7.56 -6.53
CA ILE A 162 -9.40 -8.46 -7.69
C ILE A 162 -10.37 -8.07 -8.81
N ALA A 163 -11.65 -7.87 -8.48
CA ALA A 163 -12.69 -7.52 -9.44
C ALA A 163 -12.44 -6.17 -10.13
N GLY A 164 -11.86 -5.22 -9.40
CA GLY A 164 -11.48 -3.91 -9.92
C GLY A 164 -10.20 -3.90 -10.76
N GLY A 165 -9.43 -4.99 -10.78
CA GLY A 165 -8.27 -5.16 -11.65
C GLY A 165 -6.93 -4.73 -11.04
N SER A 166 -6.76 -4.86 -9.73
CA SER A 166 -5.45 -4.76 -9.08
C SER A 166 -4.48 -5.82 -9.59
N ASP A 167 -3.18 -5.53 -9.49
CA ASP A 167 -2.10 -6.41 -9.94
C ASP A 167 -1.35 -7.07 -8.75
N ALA A 168 -1.46 -6.48 -7.56
CA ALA A 168 -0.99 -7.02 -6.29
C ALA A 168 -1.90 -6.56 -5.15
N PHE A 169 -1.91 -7.27 -4.03
CA PHE A 169 -2.42 -6.75 -2.76
C PHE A 169 -1.29 -6.03 -2.03
N MET A 170 -1.58 -4.85 -1.48
CA MET A 170 -0.70 -4.11 -0.59
C MET A 170 -1.34 -4.06 0.81
N VAL A 171 -0.97 -5.00 1.67
CA VAL A 171 -1.35 -4.99 3.09
C VAL A 171 -0.37 -4.07 3.80
N GLU A 172 -0.79 -2.85 4.09
CA GLU A 172 0.10 -1.77 4.52
C GLU A 172 -0.21 -1.23 5.92
N THR A 173 0.72 -0.43 6.46
CA THR A 173 0.58 0.28 7.75
C THR A 173 0.23 -0.67 8.90
N SER A 174 0.69 -1.90 8.82
CA SER A 174 0.35 -2.95 9.77
C SER A 174 1.00 -2.72 11.13
N GLN A 175 0.20 -2.64 12.19
CA GLN A 175 0.63 -2.33 13.56
C GLN A 175 0.47 -3.51 14.54
N ASP A 176 -0.32 -4.51 14.18
CA ASP A 176 -0.61 -5.72 14.95
C ASP A 176 -0.39 -6.96 14.08
N LEU A 177 0.57 -7.83 14.47
CA LEU A 177 0.90 -9.02 13.69
C LEU A 177 -0.28 -10.00 13.54
N LEU A 178 -1.17 -10.08 14.53
CA LEU A 178 -2.35 -10.94 14.43
C LEU A 178 -3.33 -10.40 13.40
N GLN A 179 -3.52 -9.08 13.35
CA GLN A 179 -4.33 -8.40 12.34
C GLN A 179 -3.72 -8.56 10.95
N THR A 180 -2.40 -8.35 10.81
CA THR A 180 -1.67 -8.54 9.55
C THR A 180 -1.84 -9.96 9.01
N LYS A 181 -1.76 -10.97 9.88
CA LYS A 181 -2.01 -12.38 9.50
C LYS A 181 -3.45 -12.60 9.04
N ALA A 182 -4.42 -11.92 9.66
CA ALA A 182 -5.83 -12.00 9.23
C ALA A 182 -6.00 -11.42 7.83
N ALA A 183 -5.38 -10.25 7.53
CA ALA A 183 -5.42 -9.64 6.20
C ALA A 183 -4.76 -10.53 5.14
N ILE A 184 -3.54 -11.04 5.39
CA ILE A 184 -2.86 -11.97 4.49
C ILE A 184 -3.72 -13.21 4.20
N ASN A 185 -4.34 -13.80 5.23
CA ASN A 185 -5.18 -14.97 5.04
C ASN A 185 -6.53 -14.64 4.41
N GLY A 186 -7.03 -13.41 4.55
CA GLY A 186 -8.16 -12.86 3.78
C GLY A 186 -7.84 -12.78 2.29
N CYS A 187 -6.66 -12.25 1.91
CA CYS A 187 -6.19 -12.25 0.53
C CYS A 187 -6.13 -13.67 -0.06
N LYS A 188 -5.55 -14.62 0.68
CA LYS A 188 -5.48 -16.02 0.23
C LYS A 188 -6.87 -16.66 0.06
N GLN A 189 -7.81 -16.33 0.94
CA GLN A 189 -9.21 -16.79 0.81
C GLN A 189 -9.82 -16.23 -0.46
N ALA A 190 -9.65 -14.93 -0.74
CA ALA A 190 -10.15 -14.30 -1.97
C ALA A 190 -9.54 -14.93 -3.23
N ILE A 191 -8.23 -15.24 -3.23
CA ILE A 191 -7.57 -15.94 -4.34
C ILE A 191 -8.22 -17.31 -4.61
N VAL A 192 -8.45 -18.10 -3.56
CA VAL A 192 -9.08 -19.42 -3.71
C VAL A 192 -10.53 -19.30 -4.18
N ASP A 193 -11.28 -18.34 -3.63
CA ASP A 193 -12.69 -18.14 -3.96
C ASP A 193 -12.91 -17.66 -5.40
N THR A 194 -12.01 -16.79 -5.89
CA THR A 194 -12.11 -16.18 -7.23
C THR A 194 -11.38 -16.98 -8.31
N GLY A 195 -10.41 -17.81 -7.94
CA GLY A 195 -9.52 -18.49 -8.88
C GLY A 195 -8.56 -17.52 -9.59
N ILE A 196 -8.32 -16.33 -9.04
CA ILE A 196 -7.40 -15.32 -9.57
C ILE A 196 -6.33 -15.04 -8.51
N ARG A 197 -5.05 -15.26 -8.85
CA ARG A 197 -3.94 -15.02 -7.93
C ARG A 197 -3.27 -13.69 -8.22
N LEU A 198 -3.13 -12.90 -7.16
CA LEU A 198 -2.28 -11.72 -7.10
C LEU A 198 -1.17 -11.95 -6.07
N PRO A 199 0.03 -11.36 -6.26
CA PRO A 199 1.06 -11.33 -5.22
C PRO A 199 0.57 -10.57 -3.98
N ILE A 200 1.11 -10.94 -2.83
CA ILE A 200 0.77 -10.32 -1.54
C ILE A 200 2.00 -9.57 -1.04
N PHE A 201 1.97 -8.25 -1.07
CA PHE A 201 2.98 -7.35 -0.51
C PHE A 201 2.52 -6.90 0.88
N VAL A 202 3.46 -6.82 1.81
CA VAL A 202 3.13 -6.49 3.21
C VAL A 202 4.08 -5.43 3.73
N GLU A 203 3.52 -4.36 4.26
CA GLU A 203 4.25 -3.33 4.98
C GLU A 203 3.82 -3.24 6.45
N VAL A 204 4.80 -3.26 7.33
CA VAL A 204 4.59 -3.00 8.75
C VAL A 204 5.02 -1.59 9.10
N THR A 205 4.40 -1.03 10.12
CA THR A 205 4.74 0.29 10.63
C THR A 205 5.49 0.16 11.94
N VAL A 206 6.71 0.70 11.96
CA VAL A 206 7.58 0.73 13.14
C VAL A 206 7.69 2.17 13.64
N GLU A 207 7.30 2.39 14.88
CA GLU A 207 7.31 3.70 15.53
C GLU A 207 8.74 4.16 15.86
N THR A 208 8.90 5.41 16.25
CA THR A 208 10.18 5.97 16.70
C THR A 208 10.78 5.22 17.90
N THR A 209 9.97 4.44 18.60
CA THR A 209 10.42 3.54 19.69
C THR A 209 11.22 2.33 19.20
N GLY A 210 11.23 2.07 17.87
CA GLY A 210 11.88 0.90 17.26
C GLY A 210 11.03 -0.35 17.22
N THR A 211 9.74 -0.24 17.58
CA THR A 211 8.79 -1.37 17.55
C THR A 211 7.48 -0.98 16.87
N MET A 212 6.75 -1.98 16.39
CA MET A 212 5.35 -1.84 16.03
C MET A 212 4.53 -1.43 17.27
N LEU A 213 3.32 -0.91 17.08
CA LEU A 213 2.43 -0.48 18.17
C LEU A 213 2.27 -1.51 19.28
N MET A 214 2.19 -2.79 18.94
CA MET A 214 2.04 -3.90 19.88
C MET A 214 3.38 -4.42 20.44
N GLY A 215 4.49 -3.70 20.23
CA GLY A 215 5.80 -4.00 20.81
C GLY A 215 6.66 -5.00 20.03
N SER A 216 6.24 -5.44 18.84
CA SER A 216 7.03 -6.33 17.98
C SER A 216 8.12 -5.56 17.25
N GLU A 217 9.35 -6.08 17.26
CA GLU A 217 10.45 -5.58 16.45
C GLU A 217 10.35 -6.09 14.99
N ILE A 218 11.05 -5.43 14.06
CA ILE A 218 11.03 -5.78 12.64
C ILE A 218 11.47 -7.21 12.36
N GLY A 219 12.43 -7.75 13.12
CA GLY A 219 12.87 -9.14 13.01
C GLY A 219 11.79 -10.15 13.42
N ALA A 220 10.98 -9.81 14.43
CA ALA A 220 9.83 -10.61 14.82
C ALA A 220 8.73 -10.56 13.76
N ALA A 221 8.49 -9.39 13.15
CA ALA A 221 7.55 -9.24 12.04
C ALA A 221 7.97 -10.12 10.85
N LEU A 222 9.23 -10.04 10.41
CA LEU A 222 9.77 -10.88 9.35
C LEU A 222 9.55 -12.38 9.64
N THR A 223 9.97 -12.84 10.81
CA THR A 223 9.83 -14.25 11.22
C THR A 223 8.37 -14.72 11.26
N ALA A 224 7.44 -13.82 11.59
CA ALA A 224 6.02 -14.13 11.71
C ALA A 224 5.26 -14.11 10.38
N LEU A 225 5.72 -13.32 9.39
CA LEU A 225 4.97 -13.01 8.17
C LEU A 225 5.54 -13.71 6.93
N GLU A 226 6.86 -13.75 6.75
CA GLU A 226 7.49 -14.38 5.59
C GLU A 226 7.07 -15.84 5.38
N PRO A 227 7.01 -16.71 6.43
CA PRO A 227 6.56 -18.09 6.28
C PRO A 227 5.11 -18.25 5.83
N LEU A 228 4.32 -17.17 5.85
CA LEU A 228 2.97 -17.20 5.29
C LEU A 228 2.96 -17.20 3.77
N GLY A 229 4.10 -17.06 3.11
CA GLY A 229 4.22 -17.09 1.65
C GLY A 229 3.74 -15.80 0.99
N ILE A 230 4.02 -14.68 1.64
CA ILE A 230 3.94 -13.34 1.04
C ILE A 230 5.05 -13.19 -0.01
N ASP A 231 4.89 -12.26 -0.94
CA ASP A 231 5.80 -12.11 -2.08
C ASP A 231 6.77 -10.92 -1.89
N MET A 232 6.49 -10.00 -0.96
CA MET A 232 7.35 -8.88 -0.60
C MET A 232 7.07 -8.41 0.83
N ILE A 233 8.07 -7.89 1.52
CA ILE A 233 7.94 -7.32 2.87
C ILE A 233 8.60 -5.95 2.93
N GLY A 234 8.06 -5.05 3.73
CA GLY A 234 8.61 -3.70 3.87
C GLY A 234 8.07 -2.91 5.04
N LEU A 235 8.32 -1.61 4.96
CA LEU A 235 7.92 -0.63 5.95
C LEU A 235 7.31 0.61 5.27
N ASN A 236 6.23 1.09 5.85
CA ASN A 236 5.68 2.40 5.47
C ASN A 236 5.27 3.21 6.69
N CYS A 237 5.03 4.50 6.47
CA CYS A 237 4.45 5.42 7.45
C CYS A 237 5.29 5.60 8.73
N ALA A 238 4.67 6.10 9.81
CA ALA A 238 5.20 6.48 11.12
C ALA A 238 6.35 7.51 11.08
N THR A 239 7.41 7.23 10.34
CA THR A 239 8.65 8.02 10.37
C THR A 239 9.13 8.42 8.97
N GLY A 240 10.12 9.30 8.93
CA GLY A 240 10.87 9.60 7.73
C GLY A 240 12.01 8.61 7.47
N PRO A 241 12.73 8.76 6.34
CA PRO A 241 13.80 7.83 5.96
C PRO A 241 14.91 7.72 7.00
N ALA A 242 15.25 8.83 7.67
CA ALA A 242 16.35 8.87 8.63
C ALA A 242 16.07 7.94 9.83
N GLU A 243 14.88 8.04 10.41
CA GLU A 243 14.48 7.29 11.60
C GLU A 243 14.26 5.81 11.32
N MET A 244 13.80 5.46 10.10
CA MET A 244 13.51 4.05 9.76
C MET A 244 14.72 3.26 9.25
N SER A 245 15.84 3.89 8.96
CA SER A 245 16.98 3.32 8.20
C SER A 245 17.51 1.97 8.73
N GLU A 246 17.47 1.74 10.05
CA GLU A 246 17.94 0.47 10.63
C GLU A 246 17.01 -0.72 10.35
N HIS A 247 15.71 -0.47 10.13
CA HIS A 247 14.73 -1.52 9.90
C HIS A 247 14.86 -2.15 8.50
N PRO A 248 14.92 -1.38 7.38
CA PRO A 248 15.19 -1.96 6.07
C PRO A 248 16.60 -2.58 5.99
N ARG A 249 17.59 -2.04 6.71
CA ARG A 249 18.90 -2.69 6.85
C ARG A 249 18.78 -4.09 7.46
N GLN A 250 17.94 -4.27 8.47
CA GLN A 250 17.71 -5.57 9.09
C GLN A 250 16.94 -6.49 8.14
N LEU A 251 15.90 -6.00 7.45
CA LEU A 251 15.16 -6.79 6.46
C LEU A 251 16.08 -7.26 5.33
N SER A 252 16.88 -6.37 4.76
CA SER A 252 17.77 -6.73 3.63
C SER A 252 18.79 -7.82 3.96
N LYS A 253 19.16 -7.98 5.25
CA LYS A 253 20.09 -9.01 5.69
C LYS A 253 19.44 -10.37 5.94
N HIS A 254 18.15 -10.41 6.22
CA HIS A 254 17.50 -11.61 6.75
C HIS A 254 16.30 -12.09 5.93
N ALA A 255 15.62 -11.20 5.20
CA ALA A 255 14.51 -11.58 4.34
C ALA A 255 15.00 -12.44 3.15
N GLN A 256 14.19 -13.45 2.80
CA GLN A 256 14.42 -14.30 1.61
C GLN A 256 13.55 -13.85 0.43
N ILE A 257 12.78 -12.78 0.61
CA ILE A 257 11.88 -12.17 -0.38
C ILE A 257 12.27 -10.70 -0.58
N PRO A 258 11.87 -10.07 -1.69
CA PRO A 258 12.14 -8.67 -1.97
C PRO A 258 11.71 -7.73 -0.83
N VAL A 259 12.43 -6.63 -0.68
CA VAL A 259 12.18 -5.62 0.36
C VAL A 259 11.74 -4.31 -0.27
N MET A 260 10.76 -3.63 0.36
CA MET A 260 10.25 -2.33 -0.05
C MET A 260 10.24 -1.32 1.10
N VAL A 261 10.23 -0.03 0.77
CA VAL A 261 10.14 1.06 1.75
C VAL A 261 9.36 2.24 1.18
N MET A 262 8.34 2.69 1.93
CA MET A 262 7.50 3.84 1.59
C MET A 262 7.39 4.81 2.80
N PRO A 263 8.41 5.66 3.05
CA PRO A 263 8.45 6.53 4.21
C PRO A 263 7.53 7.75 4.07
N ASN A 264 7.23 8.39 5.19
CA ASN A 264 6.68 9.73 5.20
C ASN A 264 7.71 10.75 4.68
N ALA A 265 7.24 11.91 4.24
CA ALA A 265 8.12 13.04 3.92
C ALA A 265 8.70 13.69 5.19
N GLY A 266 9.36 12.89 6.02
CA GLY A 266 9.87 13.23 7.33
C GLY A 266 8.86 13.04 8.46
N LEU A 267 9.27 13.38 9.69
CA LEU A 267 8.37 13.36 10.84
C LEU A 267 7.38 14.55 10.75
N PRO A 268 6.08 14.33 11.03
CA PRO A 268 5.10 15.39 10.98
C PRO A 268 5.36 16.44 12.07
N ILE A 269 5.28 17.70 11.70
CA ILE A 269 5.35 18.86 12.59
C ILE A 269 3.94 19.45 12.66
N LEU A 270 3.39 19.56 13.87
CA LEU A 270 2.09 20.21 14.07
C LEU A 270 2.20 21.70 13.77
N GLN A 271 1.39 22.20 12.85
CA GLN A 271 1.32 23.61 12.48
C GLN A 271 -0.15 24.02 12.30
N GLY A 272 -0.68 24.82 13.20
CA GLY A 272 -2.10 25.14 13.22
C GLY A 272 -2.96 23.89 13.47
N ASP A 273 -3.97 23.68 12.64
CA ASP A 273 -4.88 22.53 12.73
C ASP A 273 -4.43 21.31 11.91
N GLY A 274 -3.21 21.34 11.33
CA GLY A 274 -2.69 20.28 10.45
C GLY A 274 -1.27 19.84 10.77
N ALA A 275 -0.82 18.81 10.06
CA ALA A 275 0.55 18.33 10.06
C ALA A 275 1.28 18.78 8.79
N VAL A 276 2.50 19.29 8.94
CA VAL A 276 3.41 19.64 7.85
C VAL A 276 4.57 18.65 7.87
N TYR A 277 4.92 18.14 6.71
CA TYR A 277 6.02 17.21 6.53
C TYR A 277 7.21 17.95 5.95
N PRO A 278 8.35 18.01 6.66
CA PRO A 278 9.45 18.94 6.33
C PRO A 278 10.40 18.45 5.25
N LEU A 279 10.40 17.15 4.93
CA LEU A 279 11.36 16.56 3.98
C LEU A 279 11.09 17.05 2.56
N THR A 280 12.12 17.54 1.91
CA THR A 280 12.04 18.03 0.52
C THR A 280 12.09 16.88 -0.49
N PRO A 281 11.62 17.10 -1.74
CA PRO A 281 11.72 16.11 -2.82
C PRO A 281 13.15 15.57 -3.03
N SER A 282 14.17 16.43 -3.01
CA SER A 282 15.56 16.02 -3.20
C SER A 282 16.11 15.20 -2.03
N GLU A 283 15.71 15.50 -0.80
CA GLU A 283 16.12 14.73 0.38
C GLU A 283 15.48 13.32 0.37
N LEU A 284 14.20 13.20 0.02
CA LEU A 284 13.54 11.92 -0.14
C LEU A 284 14.22 11.06 -1.22
N ALA A 285 14.48 11.65 -2.39
CA ALA A 285 15.13 10.97 -3.50
C ALA A 285 16.55 10.50 -3.14
N THR A 286 17.33 11.34 -2.44
CA THR A 286 18.68 10.99 -1.95
C THR A 286 18.61 9.81 -0.95
N ALA A 287 17.65 9.84 -0.03
CA ALA A 287 17.47 8.75 0.93
C ALA A 287 17.11 7.43 0.24
N HIS A 288 16.19 7.46 -0.74
CA HIS A 288 15.86 6.26 -1.53
C HIS A 288 17.03 5.75 -2.34
N GLU A 289 17.80 6.63 -2.99
CA GLU A 289 19.00 6.22 -3.72
C GLU A 289 19.99 5.51 -2.80
N GLN A 290 20.19 6.03 -1.58
CA GLN A 290 21.03 5.38 -0.58
C GLN A 290 20.48 4.01 -0.18
N PHE A 291 19.19 3.91 0.14
CA PHE A 291 18.56 2.67 0.54
C PHE A 291 18.60 1.59 -0.56
N ILE A 292 18.37 1.99 -1.81
CA ILE A 292 18.50 1.08 -2.96
C ILE A 292 19.93 0.54 -3.05
N LYS A 293 20.94 1.41 -2.95
CA LYS A 293 22.37 1.01 -3.07
C LYS A 293 22.85 0.19 -1.88
N GLU A 294 22.42 0.51 -0.67
CA GLU A 294 22.91 -0.15 0.55
C GLU A 294 22.12 -1.40 0.91
N PHE A 295 20.81 -1.42 0.65
CA PHE A 295 19.90 -2.46 1.11
C PHE A 295 19.29 -3.29 -0.02
N GLY A 296 19.49 -2.91 -1.29
CA GLY A 296 18.96 -3.66 -2.42
C GLY A 296 17.43 -3.67 -2.50
N LEU A 297 16.79 -2.52 -2.24
CA LEU A 297 15.33 -2.43 -2.29
C LEU A 297 14.80 -2.68 -3.70
N SER A 298 13.71 -3.42 -3.82
CA SER A 298 13.04 -3.72 -5.09
C SER A 298 11.89 -2.78 -5.41
N LEU A 299 11.25 -2.18 -4.37
CA LEU A 299 10.21 -1.18 -4.54
C LEU A 299 10.43 -0.04 -3.55
N VAL A 300 10.25 1.18 -4.03
CA VAL A 300 10.28 2.41 -3.24
C VAL A 300 9.10 3.30 -3.60
N GLY A 301 8.65 4.11 -2.65
CA GLY A 301 7.55 5.04 -2.84
C GLY A 301 7.50 6.04 -1.70
N GLY A 302 6.34 6.59 -1.44
CA GLY A 302 6.14 7.50 -0.33
C GLY A 302 4.83 7.24 0.40
N CYS A 303 4.74 7.71 1.63
CA CYS A 303 3.53 7.68 2.43
C CYS A 303 3.12 9.11 2.79
N CYS A 304 2.69 9.38 4.01
CA CYS A 304 2.16 10.67 4.42
C CYS A 304 3.08 11.85 4.07
N GLY A 305 2.48 12.93 3.54
CA GLY A 305 3.18 14.17 3.18
C GLY A 305 3.96 14.11 1.87
N THR A 306 4.11 12.97 1.23
CA THR A 306 4.76 12.89 -0.09
C THR A 306 3.79 13.35 -1.19
N THR A 307 4.33 14.06 -2.17
CA THR A 307 3.59 14.66 -3.30
C THR A 307 4.13 14.15 -4.63
N PRO A 308 3.46 14.43 -5.76
CA PRO A 308 4.00 14.12 -7.09
C PRO A 308 5.42 14.65 -7.32
N GLU A 309 5.78 15.83 -6.78
CA GLU A 309 7.13 16.36 -6.90
C GLU A 309 8.18 15.51 -6.19
N HIS A 310 7.83 14.94 -5.01
CA HIS A 310 8.70 14.00 -4.31
C HIS A 310 8.98 12.77 -5.17
N LEU A 311 7.93 12.16 -5.73
CA LEU A 311 8.07 10.96 -6.52
C LEU A 311 8.75 11.23 -7.87
N ARG A 312 8.57 12.40 -8.48
CA ARG A 312 9.33 12.82 -9.66
C ARG A 312 10.84 12.81 -9.37
N ALA A 313 11.27 13.40 -8.26
CA ALA A 313 12.67 13.40 -7.87
C ALA A 313 13.20 11.98 -7.61
N VAL A 314 12.38 11.10 -7.01
CA VAL A 314 12.74 9.68 -6.83
C VAL A 314 12.90 8.98 -8.18
N VAL A 315 11.99 9.16 -9.13
CA VAL A 315 12.09 8.58 -10.49
C VAL A 315 13.35 9.05 -11.22
N GLU A 316 13.68 10.32 -11.12
CA GLU A 316 14.88 10.91 -11.76
C GLU A 316 16.19 10.30 -11.23
N LEU A 317 16.27 10.02 -9.92
CA LEU A 317 17.47 9.42 -9.31
C LEU A 317 17.50 7.89 -9.40
N SER A 318 16.36 7.20 -9.25
CA SER A 318 16.29 5.74 -9.22
C SER A 318 15.96 5.10 -10.57
N GLY A 319 15.53 5.89 -11.57
CA GLY A 319 15.17 5.43 -12.89
C GLY A 319 16.33 4.75 -13.61
N GLY A 320 16.34 3.42 -13.62
CA GLY A 320 17.37 2.60 -14.27
C GLY A 320 18.38 1.93 -13.32
N VAL A 321 18.29 2.14 -12.02
CA VAL A 321 19.07 1.38 -11.04
C VAL A 321 18.53 -0.06 -11.01
N LYS A 322 19.40 -1.05 -11.25
CA LYS A 322 19.03 -2.47 -11.09
C LYS A 322 18.95 -2.81 -9.61
N SER A 323 17.92 -3.57 -9.21
CA SER A 323 17.93 -4.30 -7.95
C SER A 323 19.08 -5.31 -7.98
N PHE A 324 19.84 -5.40 -6.91
CA PHE A 324 20.95 -6.35 -6.79
C PHE A 324 20.48 -7.63 -6.11
#